data_2da839f9f4134b515d9ac9012b185efd
#
_entry.id   2da839f9f4134b515d9ac9012b185efd
#
_cell.length_a   1.000
_cell.length_b   1.000
_cell.length_c   1.000
_cell.angle_alpha   90.00
_cell.angle_beta   90.00
_cell.angle_gamma   90.00
#
_symmetry.space_group_name_H-M   'P 1'
#
loop_
_entity.id
_entity.type
_entity.pdbx_description
1 polymer ?
#
loop_
_entity_poly.entity_id
_entity_poly.type
_entity_poly.pdbx_seq_one_letter_code
_entity_poly.pdbx_strand_id
1 'polypeptide(L)'
;MGFKRLEKNLIDIIKEEQAKLGFRKEEIRLYYPLISLNHFFEADDDVDEMQTRLEQFPEEVKKKLGDICVTHKKDRFCLHIPEQGSVYVHEHMAENEFIKKLVELMMNHGIKKEDILAIFQKEAKDIRVGDMHNGEFDLSLIHI
;
A
#
# COMPACT_ATOMS: atom_id res chain seq x y z
N MET A 1 7.04 -17.83 1.92
CA MET A 1 7.89 -17.96 0.79
C MET A 1 7.59 -16.94 -0.27
N GLY A 2 7.14 -17.30 -1.46
CA GLY A 2 6.92 -16.35 -2.54
C GLY A 2 5.85 -15.29 -2.31
N PHE A 3 4.99 -15.49 -1.33
CA PHE A 3 3.89 -14.57 -1.07
C PHE A 3 4.32 -13.18 -0.64
N LYS A 4 5.49 -13.05 -0.03
CA LYS A 4 5.99 -11.74 0.38
C LYS A 4 6.23 -10.80 -0.80
N ARG A 5 6.71 -11.31 -1.90
CA ARG A 5 6.95 -10.51 -3.10
C ARG A 5 5.63 -10.05 -3.71
N LEU A 6 4.64 -10.92 -3.76
CA LEU A 6 3.31 -10.59 -4.24
C LEU A 6 2.65 -9.59 -3.31
N GLU A 7 2.71 -9.82 -2.00
CA GLU A 7 2.14 -8.89 -1.02
C GLU A 7 2.72 -7.50 -1.18
N LYS A 8 4.04 -7.40 -1.26
CA LYS A 8 4.71 -6.11 -1.44
C LYS A 8 4.28 -5.44 -2.73
N ASN A 9 4.22 -6.19 -3.81
CA ASN A 9 3.84 -5.64 -5.11
C ASN A 9 2.41 -5.08 -5.09
N LEU A 10 1.46 -5.83 -4.55
CA LEU A 10 0.08 -5.35 -4.54
C LEU A 10 -0.10 -4.16 -3.60
N ILE A 11 0.59 -4.14 -2.48
CA ILE A 11 0.53 -2.99 -1.57
C ILE A 11 1.11 -1.75 -2.26
N ASP A 12 2.22 -1.89 -2.97
CA ASP A 12 2.83 -0.78 -3.70
C ASP A 12 1.90 -0.24 -4.79
N ILE A 13 1.20 -1.13 -5.49
CA ILE A 13 0.22 -0.72 -6.51
C ILE A 13 -0.92 0.07 -5.88
N ILE A 14 -1.44 -0.41 -4.76
CA ILE A 14 -2.53 0.27 -4.06
C ILE A 14 -2.08 1.65 -3.56
N LYS A 15 -0.87 1.74 -3.01
CA LYS A 15 -0.30 3.02 -2.57
C LYS A 15 -0.21 3.99 -3.72
N GLU A 16 0.25 3.54 -4.88
CA GLU A 16 0.39 4.37 -6.05
C GLU A 16 -0.96 4.88 -6.54
N GLU A 17 -1.96 4.02 -6.57
CA GLU A 17 -3.30 4.43 -6.95
C GLU A 17 -3.88 5.46 -5.99
N GLN A 18 -3.72 5.24 -4.70
CA GLN A 18 -4.22 6.18 -3.69
C GLN A 18 -3.50 7.52 -3.78
N ALA A 19 -2.23 7.51 -4.10
CA ALA A 19 -1.46 8.74 -4.28
C ALA A 19 -1.93 9.55 -5.48
N LYS A 20 -2.30 8.88 -6.56
CA LYS A 20 -2.73 9.52 -7.80
C LYS A 20 -4.19 9.92 -7.80
N LEU A 21 -5.05 9.04 -7.32
CA LEU A 21 -6.51 9.18 -7.46
C LEU A 21 -7.21 9.54 -6.15
N GLY A 22 -6.48 9.53 -5.05
CA GLY A 22 -7.05 9.73 -3.74
C GLY A 22 -7.52 8.44 -3.11
N PHE A 23 -7.69 8.47 -1.80
CA PHE A 23 -8.17 7.32 -1.06
C PHE A 23 -9.68 7.16 -1.22
N ARG A 24 -10.10 5.92 -1.45
CA ARG A 24 -11.50 5.54 -1.46
C ARG A 24 -11.66 4.26 -0.66
N LYS A 25 -12.65 4.25 0.20
CA LYS A 25 -12.96 3.10 1.02
C LYS A 25 -13.80 2.11 0.22
N GLU A 26 -13.14 1.34 -0.63
CA GLU A 26 -13.81 0.44 -1.56
C GLU A 26 -12.97 -0.81 -1.84
N GLU A 27 -13.60 -1.82 -2.41
CA GLU A 27 -12.92 -3.01 -2.88
C GLU A 27 -11.98 -2.65 -4.04
N ILE A 28 -10.82 -3.29 -4.05
CA ILE A 28 -9.83 -3.10 -5.11
C ILE A 28 -9.64 -4.39 -5.86
N ARG A 29 -9.60 -4.32 -7.18
CA ARG A 29 -9.35 -5.47 -8.04
C ARG A 29 -8.03 -5.29 -8.74
N LEU A 30 -7.11 -6.23 -8.54
CA LEU A 30 -5.82 -6.20 -9.19
C LEU A 30 -5.71 -7.41 -10.13
N TYR A 31 -5.19 -7.17 -11.32
CA TYR A 31 -5.08 -8.20 -12.36
C TYR A 31 -3.64 -8.57 -12.58
N TYR A 32 -3.37 -9.86 -12.58
CA TYR A 32 -2.02 -10.38 -12.80
C TYR A 32 -2.06 -11.47 -13.86
N PRO A 33 -1.25 -11.38 -14.92
CA PRO A 33 -1.12 -12.50 -15.85
C PRO A 33 -0.32 -13.63 -15.22
N LEU A 34 -0.57 -14.84 -15.68
CA LEU A 34 0.12 -16.02 -15.17
C LEU A 34 1.64 -15.87 -15.19
N ILE A 35 2.17 -15.30 -16.26
CA ILE A 35 3.62 -15.13 -16.40
C ILE A 35 4.22 -14.28 -15.29
N SER A 36 3.52 -13.22 -14.89
CA SER A 36 3.97 -12.35 -13.82
C SER A 36 3.95 -13.06 -12.47
N LEU A 37 2.91 -13.83 -12.23
CA LEU A 37 2.80 -14.59 -10.98
C LEU A 37 3.88 -15.65 -10.87
N ASN A 38 4.16 -16.35 -11.97
CA ASN A 38 5.25 -17.32 -11.99
C ASN A 38 6.59 -16.65 -11.71
N HIS A 39 6.76 -15.44 -12.18
CA HIS A 39 7.98 -14.68 -11.90
C HIS A 39 8.10 -14.36 -10.41
N PHE A 40 7.01 -13.92 -9.76
CA PHE A 40 7.04 -13.62 -8.33
C PHE A 40 7.38 -14.85 -7.49
N PHE A 41 6.86 -16.00 -7.87
CA PHE A 41 7.05 -17.24 -7.10
C PHE A 41 8.26 -18.05 -7.55
N GLU A 42 8.91 -17.63 -8.62
CA GLU A 42 10.00 -18.39 -9.24
C GLU A 42 9.52 -19.81 -9.57
N ALA A 43 8.33 -19.88 -10.15
CA ALA A 43 7.65 -21.13 -10.45
C ALA A 43 7.32 -21.24 -11.94
N ASP A 44 6.81 -22.39 -12.31
CA ASP A 44 6.42 -22.67 -13.70
C ASP A 44 5.05 -23.35 -13.69
N ASP A 45 4.12 -22.76 -12.95
CA ASP A 45 2.78 -23.29 -12.78
C ASP A 45 1.92 -23.06 -14.01
N ASP A 46 1.01 -24.00 -14.29
CA ASP A 46 -0.07 -23.74 -15.22
C ASP A 46 -1.18 -22.98 -14.47
N VAL A 47 -2.28 -22.69 -15.16
CA VAL A 47 -3.38 -21.91 -14.59
C VAL A 47 -3.96 -22.58 -13.35
N ASP A 48 -4.20 -23.89 -13.41
CA ASP A 48 -4.80 -24.61 -12.30
C ASP A 48 -3.87 -24.69 -11.09
N GLU A 49 -2.60 -24.93 -11.33
CA GLU A 49 -1.60 -24.96 -10.28
C GLU A 49 -1.48 -23.60 -9.62
N MET A 50 -1.48 -22.53 -10.42
CA MET A 50 -1.38 -21.18 -9.89
C MET A 50 -2.63 -20.81 -9.08
N GLN A 51 -3.83 -21.20 -9.52
CA GLN A 51 -5.05 -20.96 -8.76
C GLN A 51 -4.95 -21.62 -7.39
N THR A 52 -4.50 -22.86 -7.34
CA THR A 52 -4.31 -23.59 -6.09
C THR A 52 -3.31 -22.90 -5.18
N ARG A 53 -2.20 -22.45 -5.75
CA ARG A 53 -1.17 -21.72 -4.99
C ARG A 53 -1.72 -20.43 -4.41
N LEU A 54 -2.44 -19.66 -5.21
CA LEU A 54 -2.98 -18.37 -4.80
C LEU A 54 -4.10 -18.48 -3.76
N GLU A 55 -4.75 -19.62 -3.67
CA GLU A 55 -5.80 -19.83 -2.67
C GLU A 55 -5.23 -19.86 -1.25
N GLN A 56 -3.93 -20.05 -1.10
CA GLN A 56 -3.26 -20.01 0.19
C GLN A 56 -2.85 -18.60 0.59
N PHE A 57 -2.79 -17.69 -0.37
CA PHE A 57 -2.36 -16.32 -0.12
C PHE A 57 -3.28 -15.54 0.83
N PRO A 58 -4.61 -15.64 0.74
CA PRO A 58 -5.48 -14.89 1.62
C PRO A 58 -5.21 -15.11 3.11
N GLU A 59 -4.88 -16.33 3.50
CA GLU A 59 -4.59 -16.64 4.90
C GLU A 59 -3.33 -15.91 5.39
N GLU A 60 -2.34 -15.75 4.52
CA GLU A 60 -1.09 -15.08 4.87
C GLU A 60 -1.28 -13.60 5.17
N VAL A 61 -2.22 -12.96 4.49
CA VAL A 61 -2.40 -11.51 4.58
C VAL A 61 -3.72 -11.10 5.21
N LYS A 62 -4.48 -12.04 5.75
CA LYS A 62 -5.81 -11.80 6.27
C LYS A 62 -5.87 -10.70 7.31
N LYS A 63 -4.91 -10.64 8.22
CA LYS A 63 -4.89 -9.63 9.27
C LYS A 63 -4.71 -8.21 8.75
N LYS A 64 -3.99 -8.08 7.65
CA LYS A 64 -3.70 -6.78 7.05
C LYS A 64 -4.74 -6.39 6.02
N LEU A 65 -5.00 -7.27 5.07
CA LEU A 65 -5.77 -6.95 3.86
C LEU A 65 -7.18 -7.51 3.86
N GLY A 66 -7.54 -8.30 4.87
CA GLY A 66 -8.86 -8.91 4.92
C GLY A 66 -8.96 -10.16 4.07
N ASP A 67 -10.17 -10.57 3.77
CA ASP A 67 -10.44 -11.79 3.02
C ASP A 67 -10.32 -11.54 1.52
N ILE A 68 -9.14 -11.80 0.97
CA ILE A 68 -8.90 -11.65 -0.45
C ILE A 68 -9.53 -12.84 -1.19
N CYS A 69 -10.22 -12.57 -2.28
CA CYS A 69 -10.77 -13.59 -3.15
C CYS A 69 -9.96 -13.63 -4.44
N VAL A 70 -9.64 -14.84 -4.90
CA VAL A 70 -8.85 -15.02 -6.13
C VAL A 70 -9.70 -15.70 -7.18
N THR A 71 -9.81 -15.07 -8.33
CA THR A 71 -10.51 -15.65 -9.49
C THR A 71 -9.59 -15.56 -10.70
N HIS A 72 -9.93 -16.28 -11.76
CA HIS A 72 -9.16 -16.17 -12.99
C HIS A 72 -10.05 -16.36 -14.21
N LYS A 73 -9.60 -15.79 -15.31
CA LYS A 73 -10.20 -15.99 -16.61
C LYS A 73 -9.08 -16.22 -17.62
N LYS A 74 -9.01 -17.42 -18.18
CA LYS A 74 -7.88 -17.86 -19.01
C LYS A 74 -6.61 -17.79 -18.18
N ASP A 75 -5.59 -17.05 -18.62
CA ASP A 75 -4.31 -16.94 -17.92
C ASP A 75 -4.18 -15.63 -17.14
N ARG A 76 -5.28 -14.93 -16.90
CA ARG A 76 -5.29 -13.70 -16.13
C ARG A 76 -5.99 -13.91 -14.80
N PHE A 77 -5.30 -13.56 -13.73
CA PHE A 77 -5.83 -13.72 -12.38
C PHE A 77 -6.28 -12.36 -11.83
N CYS A 78 -7.36 -12.38 -11.07
CA CYS A 78 -7.87 -11.19 -10.40
C CYS A 78 -7.88 -11.43 -8.90
N LEU A 79 -7.21 -10.56 -8.17
CA LEU A 79 -7.25 -10.55 -6.71
C LEU A 79 -8.22 -9.47 -6.27
N HIS A 80 -9.30 -9.91 -5.61
CA HIS A 80 -10.34 -9.02 -5.09
C HIS A 80 -9.97 -8.68 -3.65
N ILE A 81 -9.46 -7.48 -3.43
CA ILE A 81 -9.02 -7.03 -2.12
C ILE A 81 -10.15 -6.25 -1.47
N PRO A 82 -10.66 -6.69 -0.31
CA PRO A 82 -11.80 -6.04 0.30
C PRO A 82 -11.46 -4.64 0.80
N GLU A 83 -12.48 -3.88 1.13
CA GLU A 83 -12.37 -2.54 1.66
C GLU A 83 -11.35 -2.42 2.78
N GLN A 84 -11.28 -3.43 3.65
CA GLN A 84 -10.32 -3.47 4.74
C GLN A 84 -8.87 -3.28 4.25
N GLY A 85 -8.54 -3.88 3.11
CA GLY A 85 -7.19 -3.76 2.55
C GLY A 85 -6.89 -2.35 2.07
N SER A 86 -7.87 -1.71 1.47
CA SER A 86 -7.74 -0.32 1.04
C SER A 86 -7.47 0.60 2.23
N VAL A 87 -8.22 0.41 3.31
CA VAL A 87 -8.07 1.17 4.55
C VAL A 87 -6.70 0.93 5.18
N TYR A 88 -6.28 -0.34 5.22
CA TYR A 88 -4.98 -0.69 5.80
C TYR A 88 -3.84 0.06 5.10
N VAL A 89 -3.82 0.02 3.77
CA VAL A 89 -2.78 0.68 3.00
C VAL A 89 -2.81 2.18 3.21
N HIS A 90 -3.99 2.78 3.22
CA HIS A 90 -4.15 4.21 3.42
C HIS A 90 -3.59 4.65 4.79
N GLU A 91 -3.95 3.95 5.84
CA GLU A 91 -3.50 4.28 7.19
C GLU A 91 -1.99 4.20 7.31
N HIS A 92 -1.39 3.15 6.77
CA HIS A 92 0.06 2.97 6.86
C HIS A 92 0.82 3.95 5.97
N MET A 93 0.27 4.29 4.83
CA MET A 93 0.88 5.28 3.96
C MET A 93 0.85 6.67 4.61
N ALA A 94 -0.29 7.05 5.17
CA ALA A 94 -0.45 8.37 5.77
C ALA A 94 0.47 8.58 6.97
N GLU A 95 0.60 7.55 7.81
CA GLU A 95 1.42 7.68 9.01
C GLU A 95 2.92 7.58 8.74
N ASN A 96 3.31 6.62 7.92
CA ASN A 96 4.73 6.31 7.76
C ASN A 96 5.40 7.11 6.65
N GLU A 97 4.77 7.18 5.48
CA GLU A 97 5.39 7.83 4.33
C GLU A 97 5.44 9.34 4.46
N PHE A 98 4.36 9.93 4.94
CA PHE A 98 4.30 11.38 5.13
C PHE A 98 5.33 11.84 6.15
N ILE A 99 5.33 11.19 7.31
CA ILE A 99 6.26 11.54 8.40
C ILE A 99 7.70 11.34 7.96
N LYS A 100 7.98 10.22 7.30
CA LYS A 100 9.32 9.93 6.82
C LYS A 100 9.83 10.99 5.85
N LYS A 101 9.01 11.38 4.89
CA LYS A 101 9.40 12.41 3.91
C LYS A 101 9.61 13.75 4.56
N LEU A 102 8.76 14.10 5.51
CA LEU A 102 8.88 15.36 6.20
C LEU A 102 10.16 15.41 7.05
N VAL A 103 10.46 14.32 7.74
CA VAL A 103 11.70 14.22 8.52
C VAL A 103 12.92 14.38 7.62
N GLU A 104 12.95 13.69 6.49
CA GLU A 104 14.06 13.79 5.55
C GLU A 104 14.23 15.21 5.04
N LEU A 105 13.14 15.87 4.70
CA LEU A 105 13.18 17.24 4.23
C LEU A 105 13.77 18.19 5.27
N MET A 106 13.31 18.08 6.50
CA MET A 106 13.77 18.94 7.58
C MET A 106 15.23 18.69 7.93
N MET A 107 15.68 17.43 7.90
CA MET A 107 17.08 17.10 8.14
C MET A 107 17.98 17.67 7.05
N ASN A 108 17.52 17.69 5.81
CA ASN A 108 18.26 18.27 4.70
C ASN A 108 18.44 19.79 4.86
N HIS A 109 17.62 20.42 5.68
CA HIS A 109 17.76 21.85 5.99
C HIS A 109 18.50 22.09 7.29
N GLY A 110 19.18 21.08 7.82
CA GLY A 110 20.02 21.21 9.00
C GLY A 110 19.30 21.19 10.34
N ILE A 111 18.06 20.80 10.36
CA ILE A 111 17.29 20.70 11.60
C ILE A 111 17.61 19.38 12.30
N LYS A 112 17.86 19.44 13.60
CA LYS A 112 18.21 18.24 14.36
C LYS A 112 17.03 17.29 14.49
N LYS A 113 17.31 16.00 14.52
CA LYS A 113 16.29 14.98 14.61
C LYS A 113 15.40 15.13 15.84
N GLU A 114 16.00 15.48 16.98
CA GLU A 114 15.25 15.67 18.22
C GLU A 114 14.24 16.79 18.11
N ASP A 115 14.64 17.87 17.46
CA ASP A 115 13.77 19.03 17.25
C ASP A 115 12.61 18.68 16.31
N ILE A 116 12.90 17.88 15.28
CA ILE A 116 11.89 17.45 14.32
C ILE A 116 10.83 16.60 15.02
N LEU A 117 11.26 15.65 15.87
CA LEU A 117 10.34 14.80 16.58
C LEU A 117 9.46 15.58 17.55
N ALA A 118 10.01 16.59 18.20
CA ALA A 118 9.25 17.45 19.10
C ALA A 118 8.16 18.21 18.35
N ILE A 119 8.49 18.75 17.18
CA ILE A 119 7.55 19.47 16.35
C ILE A 119 6.43 18.53 15.89
N PHE A 120 6.77 17.30 15.51
CA PHE A 120 5.78 16.32 15.07
C PHE A 120 4.78 15.98 16.15
N GLN A 121 5.24 15.79 17.36
CA GLN A 121 4.34 15.44 18.46
C GLN A 121 3.32 16.55 18.71
N LYS A 122 3.70 17.79 18.45
CA LYS A 122 2.83 18.93 18.63
C LYS A 122 1.90 19.16 17.43
N GLU A 123 2.47 19.17 16.23
CA GLU A 123 1.75 19.56 15.00
C GLU A 123 0.96 18.41 14.36
N ALA A 124 1.35 17.17 14.61
CA ALA A 124 0.69 16.02 13.98
C ALA A 124 -0.79 15.95 14.30
N LYS A 125 -1.20 16.37 15.50
CA LYS A 125 -2.60 16.38 15.88
C LYS A 125 -3.40 17.36 15.06
N ASP A 126 -2.85 18.54 14.83
CA ASP A 126 -3.52 19.58 14.06
C ASP A 126 -3.68 19.16 12.60
N ILE A 127 -2.63 18.56 12.04
CA ILE A 127 -2.67 18.06 10.68
C ILE A 127 -3.75 16.98 10.52
N ARG A 128 -3.84 16.06 11.46
CA ARG A 128 -4.86 14.99 11.40
C ARG A 128 -6.27 15.53 11.44
N VAL A 129 -6.50 16.54 12.23
CA VAL A 129 -7.86 17.05 12.44
C VAL A 129 -8.31 17.94 11.29
N GLY A 130 -7.46 18.85 10.86
CA GLY A 130 -7.89 19.89 9.92
C GLY A 130 -7.47 19.69 8.48
N ASP A 131 -6.26 19.22 8.27
CA ASP A 131 -5.61 19.33 6.98
C ASP A 131 -5.54 18.05 6.17
N MET A 132 -6.12 16.98 6.65
CA MET A 132 -6.13 15.75 5.86
C MET A 132 -6.95 15.89 4.59
N HIS A 133 -7.93 16.78 4.59
CA HIS A 133 -8.69 17.10 3.39
C HIS A 133 -7.90 17.92 2.39
N ASN A 134 -6.91 18.63 2.87
CA ASN A 134 -6.02 19.44 2.07
C ASN A 134 -4.62 18.86 2.04
N GLY A 135 -4.52 17.54 2.10
CA GLY A 135 -3.24 16.87 2.12
C GLY A 135 -2.32 17.26 0.97
N GLU A 136 -2.88 17.54 -0.18
CA GLU A 136 -2.13 18.00 -1.33
C GLU A 136 -1.43 19.31 -1.05
N PHE A 137 -2.04 20.16 -0.25
CA PHE A 137 -1.44 21.43 0.15
C PHE A 137 -0.13 21.18 0.90
N ASP A 138 -0.16 20.31 1.89
CA ASP A 138 1.03 20.00 2.67
C ASP A 138 2.08 19.30 1.83
N LEU A 139 1.67 18.40 0.98
CA LEU A 139 2.56 17.70 0.09
C LEU A 139 3.22 18.65 -0.91
N SER A 140 2.49 19.65 -1.36
CA SER A 140 3.04 20.66 -2.27
C SER A 140 4.16 21.43 -1.62
N LEU A 141 4.02 21.79 -0.35
CA LEU A 141 5.08 22.47 0.40
C LEU A 141 6.30 21.60 0.57
N ILE A 142 6.09 20.32 0.77
CA ILE A 142 7.19 19.37 0.94
C ILE A 142 7.95 19.16 -0.36
N HIS A 143 7.28 19.22 -1.48
CA HIS A 143 7.91 19.02 -2.78
C HIS A 143 8.67 20.24 -3.30
N ILE A 144 8.46 21.37 -2.72
CA ILE A 144 9.18 22.58 -3.07
C ILE A 144 10.57 22.56 -2.43
#